data_0db564d2137a2458608e8adfc9147302
#
_entry.id   0db564d2137a2458608e8adfc9147302
#
_cell.length_a   1.000
_cell.length_b   1.000
_cell.length_c   1.000
_cell.angle_alpha   90.00
_cell.angle_beta   90.00
_cell.angle_gamma   90.00
#
_symmetry.space_group_name_H-M   'P 1'
#
loop_
_entity.id
_entity.type
_entity.pdbx_description
1 polymer ?
#
loop_
_entity_poly.entity_id
_entity_poly.type
_entity_poly.pdbx_seq_one_letter_code
_entity_poly.pdbx_strand_id
1 'polypeptide(L)'
;MPSSALQVARTGLEAQDTRMRVIANNLANVSTTSFKRDRANFATLAYQDARVAGAQSSSETVYATGLNLGTGVAVQSTSRIDTQGSLQTTSNAFDLALDGEGYFQISLPGGQLAYTRAGNFTRSSEGQLVTTQGYIVQPPITVPEGATSVTVSQDGTVSAQLAGQSDPSQLGQI
;
A
#
# COMPACT_ATOMS: atom_id res chain seq x y z
N MET A 1 2.48 -42.40 -13.19
CA MET A 1 3.06 -41.05 -13.03
C MET A 1 2.57 -40.41 -11.72
N PRO A 2 3.05 -40.88 -10.55
CA PRO A 2 2.62 -40.25 -9.30
C PRO A 2 3.21 -38.82 -9.08
N SER A 3 4.24 -38.47 -9.86
CA SER A 3 4.96 -37.21 -9.70
C SER A 3 4.20 -35.97 -10.11
N SER A 4 3.30 -36.03 -11.10
CA SER A 4 2.56 -34.85 -11.57
C SER A 4 1.51 -34.36 -10.56
N ALA A 5 0.76 -35.25 -9.95
CA ALA A 5 -0.20 -34.91 -8.92
C ALA A 5 0.46 -34.29 -7.68
N LEU A 6 1.62 -34.84 -7.27
CA LEU A 6 2.40 -34.28 -6.17
C LEU A 6 2.97 -32.89 -6.51
N GLN A 7 3.40 -32.68 -7.75
CA GLN A 7 3.84 -31.35 -8.20
C GLN A 7 2.71 -30.34 -8.19
N VAL A 8 1.51 -30.70 -8.69
CA VAL A 8 0.31 -29.84 -8.62
C VAL A 8 -0.03 -29.49 -7.16
N ALA A 9 -0.03 -30.50 -6.27
CA ALA A 9 -0.28 -30.28 -4.85
C ALA A 9 0.78 -29.35 -4.23
N ARG A 10 2.05 -29.54 -4.56
CA ARG A 10 3.15 -28.70 -4.11
C ARG A 10 2.96 -27.24 -4.55
N THR A 11 2.65 -26.98 -5.83
CA THR A 11 2.42 -25.61 -6.32
C THR A 11 1.23 -24.97 -5.62
N GLY A 12 0.18 -25.72 -5.32
CA GLY A 12 -0.96 -25.27 -4.54
C GLY A 12 -0.58 -24.87 -3.12
N LEU A 13 0.25 -25.65 -2.44
CA LEU A 13 0.75 -25.33 -1.10
C LEU A 13 1.67 -24.10 -1.10
N GLU A 14 2.57 -23.97 -2.07
CA GLU A 14 3.43 -22.79 -2.23
C GLU A 14 2.61 -21.52 -2.48
N ALA A 15 1.54 -21.62 -3.27
CA ALA A 15 0.62 -20.51 -3.50
C ALA A 15 -0.12 -20.12 -2.20
N GLN A 16 -0.60 -21.09 -1.43
CA GLN A 16 -1.27 -20.80 -0.16
C GLN A 16 -0.31 -20.23 0.89
N ASP A 17 0.94 -20.72 0.96
CA ASP A 17 1.96 -20.16 1.84
C ASP A 17 2.23 -18.69 1.50
N THR A 18 2.42 -18.39 0.21
CA THR A 18 2.60 -17.00 -0.25
C THR A 18 1.40 -16.12 0.10
N ARG A 19 0.18 -16.61 -0.12
CA ARG A 19 -1.05 -15.90 0.26
C ARG A 19 -1.10 -15.62 1.76
N MET A 20 -0.76 -16.61 2.58
CA MET A 20 -0.72 -16.46 4.03
C MET A 20 0.32 -15.44 4.48
N ARG A 21 1.50 -15.41 3.88
CA ARG A 21 2.54 -14.41 4.17
C ARG A 21 2.05 -12.98 3.85
N VAL A 22 1.39 -12.78 2.71
CA VAL A 22 0.82 -11.48 2.35
C VAL A 22 -0.27 -11.07 3.33
N ILE A 23 -1.17 -11.98 3.72
CA ILE A 23 -2.22 -11.71 4.71
C ILE A 23 -1.61 -11.37 6.07
N ALA A 24 -0.62 -12.14 6.52
CA ALA A 24 0.07 -11.91 7.79
C ALA A 24 0.77 -10.54 7.81
N ASN A 25 1.44 -10.16 6.72
CA ASN A 25 2.05 -8.84 6.59
C ASN A 25 1.00 -7.72 6.63
N ASN A 26 -0.11 -7.87 5.92
CA ASN A 26 -1.21 -6.92 5.94
C ASN A 26 -1.80 -6.77 7.35
N LEU A 27 -1.98 -7.88 8.05
CA LEU A 27 -2.51 -7.89 9.42
C LEU A 27 -1.54 -7.24 10.41
N ALA A 28 -0.24 -7.55 10.30
CA ALA A 28 0.79 -6.96 11.15
C ALA A 28 0.86 -5.42 11.00
N ASN A 29 0.53 -4.91 9.81
CA ASN A 29 0.59 -3.50 9.49
C ASN A 29 -0.79 -2.81 9.47
N VAL A 30 -1.84 -3.45 9.98
CA VAL A 30 -3.20 -2.88 9.96
C VAL A 30 -3.31 -1.53 10.68
N SER A 31 -2.50 -1.33 11.72
CA SER A 31 -2.43 -0.08 12.50
C SER A 31 -1.29 0.85 12.07
N THR A 32 -0.55 0.51 11.04
CA THR A 32 0.54 1.34 10.53
C THR A 32 -0.03 2.49 9.71
N THR A 33 0.30 3.72 10.07
CA THR A 33 -0.13 4.93 9.34
C THR A 33 0.32 4.86 7.88
N SER A 34 -0.59 5.15 6.95
CA SER A 34 -0.32 5.16 5.50
C SER A 34 0.03 3.80 4.88
N PHE A 35 -0.14 2.71 5.63
CA PHE A 35 0.06 1.38 5.06
C PHE A 35 -0.98 1.09 3.97
N LYS A 36 -0.52 0.55 2.85
CA LYS A 36 -1.35 0.04 1.76
C LYS A 36 -1.19 -1.47 1.68
N ARG A 37 -2.30 -2.19 1.72
CA ARG A 37 -2.30 -3.65 1.69
C ARG A 37 -1.83 -4.18 0.35
N ASP A 38 -1.09 -5.28 0.38
CA ASP A 38 -0.70 -6.02 -0.80
C ASP A 38 -1.66 -7.18 -1.07
N ARG A 39 -1.74 -7.57 -2.34
CA ARG A 39 -2.48 -8.74 -2.81
C ARG A 39 -1.54 -9.64 -3.62
N ALA A 40 -1.58 -10.95 -3.35
CA ALA A 40 -0.90 -11.93 -4.18
C ALA A 40 -1.73 -12.23 -5.44
N ASN A 41 -1.09 -12.22 -6.58
CA ASN A 41 -1.68 -12.58 -7.88
C ASN A 41 -1.12 -13.95 -8.30
N PHE A 42 -2.00 -14.80 -8.78
CA PHE A 42 -1.68 -16.14 -9.20
C PHE A 42 -2.03 -16.33 -10.67
N ALA A 43 -1.27 -17.15 -11.34
CA ALA A 43 -1.54 -17.59 -12.71
C ALA A 43 -1.68 -19.12 -12.77
N THR A 44 -2.54 -19.60 -13.63
CA THR A 44 -2.62 -21.03 -13.93
C THR A 44 -1.42 -21.44 -14.76
N LEU A 45 -0.87 -22.62 -14.47
CA LEU A 45 0.10 -23.25 -15.35
C LEU A 45 -0.59 -23.92 -16.53
N ALA A 46 0.20 -24.31 -17.53
CA ALA A 46 -0.33 -24.92 -18.76
C ALA A 46 -1.19 -26.17 -18.46
N TYR A 47 -2.18 -26.40 -19.29
CA TYR A 47 -2.96 -27.62 -19.25
C TYR A 47 -2.29 -28.68 -20.12
N GLN A 48 -2.34 -29.93 -19.67
CA GLN A 48 -1.92 -31.10 -20.44
C GLN A 48 -3.15 -31.84 -20.94
N ASP A 49 -3.18 -32.06 -22.25
CA ASP A 49 -4.20 -32.89 -22.88
C ASP A 49 -3.88 -34.36 -22.62
N ALA A 50 -4.49 -34.94 -21.60
CA ALA A 50 -4.34 -36.36 -21.30
C ALA A 50 -5.11 -37.23 -22.31
N ARG A 51 -6.13 -36.64 -22.94
CA ARG A 51 -6.94 -37.29 -23.98
C ARG A 51 -7.59 -36.23 -24.86
N VAL A 52 -7.48 -36.38 -26.16
CA VAL A 52 -8.10 -35.49 -27.13
C VAL A 52 -9.51 -35.98 -27.43
N ALA A 53 -10.46 -35.05 -27.59
CA ALA A 53 -11.81 -35.41 -28.07
C ALA A 53 -11.73 -36.04 -29.47
N GLY A 54 -12.48 -37.12 -29.71
CA GLY A 54 -12.43 -37.88 -30.95
C GLY A 54 -11.36 -38.96 -31.00
N ALA A 55 -10.52 -39.12 -29.94
CA ALA A 55 -9.60 -40.26 -29.87
C ALA A 55 -10.37 -41.59 -29.75
N GLN A 56 -9.83 -42.65 -30.36
CA GLN A 56 -10.43 -43.98 -30.29
C GLN A 56 -10.47 -44.51 -28.86
N SER A 57 -11.66 -44.88 -28.41
CA SER A 57 -11.85 -45.59 -27.13
C SER A 57 -11.92 -47.10 -27.30
N SER A 58 -12.35 -47.56 -28.47
CA SER A 58 -12.37 -48.97 -28.90
C SER A 58 -12.33 -49.04 -30.43
N SER A 59 -12.38 -50.24 -31.00
CA SER A 59 -12.39 -50.45 -32.44
C SER A 59 -13.59 -49.77 -33.14
N GLU A 60 -14.68 -49.47 -32.42
CA GLU A 60 -15.93 -48.96 -33.00
C GLU A 60 -16.42 -47.64 -32.35
N THR A 61 -15.75 -47.18 -31.31
CA THR A 61 -16.20 -46.01 -30.55
C THR A 61 -15.09 -44.98 -30.33
N VAL A 62 -15.46 -43.69 -30.24
CA VAL A 62 -14.58 -42.57 -29.98
C VAL A 62 -15.02 -41.83 -28.73
N TYR A 63 -14.07 -41.21 -28.02
CA TYR A 63 -14.40 -40.37 -26.87
C TYR A 63 -15.13 -39.08 -27.35
N ALA A 64 -16.29 -38.82 -26.82
CA ALA A 64 -17.05 -37.60 -27.13
C ALA A 64 -16.37 -36.35 -26.53
N THR A 65 -15.64 -36.47 -25.43
CA THR A 65 -14.99 -35.33 -24.74
C THR A 65 -13.51 -35.62 -24.48
N GLY A 66 -12.69 -34.59 -24.55
CA GLY A 66 -11.29 -34.63 -24.15
C GLY A 66 -11.15 -34.66 -22.62
N LEU A 67 -9.92 -34.91 -22.14
CA LEU A 67 -9.53 -34.82 -20.74
C LEU A 67 -8.29 -33.93 -20.64
N ASN A 68 -8.49 -32.72 -20.15
CA ASN A 68 -7.43 -31.74 -19.94
C ASN A 68 -7.13 -31.65 -18.45
N LEU A 69 -5.87 -31.87 -18.08
CA LEU A 69 -5.42 -31.81 -16.70
C LEU A 69 -4.57 -30.55 -16.50
N GLY A 70 -4.94 -29.72 -15.53
CA GLY A 70 -4.13 -28.56 -15.12
C GLY A 70 -2.85 -29.01 -14.42
N THR A 71 -1.75 -28.34 -14.67
CA THR A 71 -0.44 -28.66 -14.10
C THR A 71 -0.13 -27.89 -12.81
N GLY A 72 -1.05 -27.05 -12.35
CA GLY A 72 -0.94 -26.32 -11.08
C GLY A 72 -1.07 -24.81 -11.22
N VAL A 73 -0.52 -24.11 -10.24
CA VAL A 73 -0.59 -22.65 -10.10
C VAL A 73 0.81 -22.09 -9.90
N ALA A 74 1.06 -20.90 -10.42
CA ALA A 74 2.29 -20.12 -10.16
C ALA A 74 1.94 -18.81 -9.43
N VAL A 75 2.81 -18.40 -8.51
CA VAL A 75 2.80 -17.05 -7.96
C VAL A 75 3.35 -16.11 -9.04
N GLN A 76 2.55 -15.17 -9.49
CA GLN A 76 2.94 -14.25 -10.56
C GLN A 76 3.57 -12.97 -10.01
N SER A 77 2.90 -12.33 -9.05
CA SER A 77 3.35 -11.06 -8.47
C SER A 77 2.60 -10.75 -7.18
N THR A 78 3.05 -9.72 -6.49
CA THR A 78 2.24 -9.00 -5.51
C THR A 78 1.92 -7.62 -6.05
N SER A 79 0.69 -7.16 -5.84
CA SER A 79 0.27 -5.81 -6.23
C SER A 79 -0.29 -5.07 -5.03
N ARG A 80 0.10 -3.80 -4.90
CA ARG A 80 -0.42 -2.90 -3.89
C ARG A 80 -1.85 -2.45 -4.24
N ILE A 81 -2.68 -2.30 -3.23
CA ILE A 81 -4.04 -1.78 -3.36
C ILE A 81 -4.05 -0.38 -2.78
N ASP A 82 -4.21 0.63 -3.63
CA ASP A 82 -4.09 2.05 -3.27
C ASP A 82 -5.43 2.71 -2.88
N THR A 83 -6.43 1.92 -2.52
CA THR A 83 -7.70 2.47 -2.03
C THR A 83 -7.49 3.32 -0.77
N GLN A 84 -8.30 4.39 -0.63
CA GLN A 84 -8.32 5.23 0.56
C GLN A 84 -8.71 4.40 1.79
N GLY A 85 -7.94 4.55 2.88
CA GLY A 85 -8.25 3.98 4.17
C GLY A 85 -9.20 4.89 4.98
N SER A 86 -9.65 4.40 6.13
CA SER A 86 -10.42 5.20 7.07
C SER A 86 -9.56 6.32 7.65
N LEU A 87 -10.08 7.55 7.63
CA LEU A 87 -9.46 8.67 8.31
C LEU A 87 -9.77 8.59 9.81
N GLN A 88 -8.76 8.80 10.63
CA GLN A 88 -8.89 8.85 12.08
C GLN A 88 -8.57 10.25 12.58
N THR A 89 -9.43 10.78 13.41
CA THR A 89 -9.18 12.06 14.07
C THR A 89 -8.25 11.83 15.26
N THR A 90 -7.16 12.58 15.30
CA THR A 90 -6.21 12.59 16.40
C THR A 90 -6.27 13.93 17.15
N SER A 91 -5.65 13.99 18.32
CA SER A 91 -5.57 15.23 19.12
C SER A 91 -4.31 16.06 18.78
N ASN A 92 -3.49 15.61 17.82
CA ASN A 92 -2.26 16.30 17.44
C ASN A 92 -2.52 17.23 16.23
N ALA A 93 -2.23 18.52 16.37
CA ALA A 93 -2.44 19.53 15.33
C ALA A 93 -1.54 19.32 14.08
N PHE A 94 -0.48 18.52 14.21
CA PHE A 94 0.45 18.24 13.12
C PHE A 94 0.16 16.93 12.39
N ASP A 95 -0.85 16.19 12.83
CA ASP A 95 -1.30 14.99 12.12
C ASP A 95 -2.22 15.42 10.96
N LEU A 96 -1.75 15.21 9.75
CA LEU A 96 -2.44 15.56 8.52
C LEU A 96 -2.82 14.30 7.75
N ALA A 97 -4.00 14.29 7.17
CA ALA A 97 -4.44 13.23 6.28
C ALA A 97 -4.84 13.80 4.92
N LEU A 98 -4.38 13.14 3.86
CA LEU A 98 -4.82 13.44 2.50
C LEU A 98 -6.12 12.68 2.22
N ASP A 99 -7.18 13.41 1.87
CA ASP A 99 -8.40 12.83 1.33
C ASP A 99 -8.36 12.95 -0.21
N GLY A 100 -8.39 11.79 -0.88
CA GLY A 100 -8.20 11.72 -2.32
C GLY A 100 -6.80 11.29 -2.76
N GLU A 101 -6.42 11.59 -4.00
CA GLU A 101 -5.13 11.22 -4.59
C GLU A 101 -4.07 12.30 -4.29
N GLY A 102 -2.85 11.87 -4.01
CA GLY A 102 -1.72 12.76 -3.75
C GLY A 102 -0.74 12.21 -2.72
N TYR A 103 0.36 12.93 -2.54
CA TYR A 103 1.41 12.61 -1.60
C TYR A 103 1.99 13.89 -1.01
N PHE A 104 2.41 13.84 0.24
CA PHE A 104 3.25 14.87 0.82
C PHE A 104 4.66 14.77 0.24
N GLN A 105 5.24 15.91 -0.08
CA GLN A 105 6.60 15.99 -0.55
C GLN A 105 7.53 16.23 0.64
N ILE A 106 8.62 15.46 0.72
CA ILE A 106 9.62 15.58 1.77
C ILE A 106 11.02 15.69 1.17
N SER A 107 11.89 16.41 1.86
CA SER A 107 13.30 16.55 1.49
C SER A 107 14.14 15.55 2.27
N LEU A 108 14.84 14.67 1.57
CA LEU A 108 15.82 13.74 2.12
C LEU A 108 17.19 14.42 2.31
N PRO A 109 18.08 13.84 3.14
CA PRO A 109 19.46 14.26 3.21
C PRO A 109 20.11 14.24 1.81
N GLY A 110 20.79 15.34 1.45
CA GLY A 110 21.36 15.51 0.12
C GLY A 110 20.45 16.24 -0.88
N GLY A 111 19.30 16.76 -0.45
CA GLY A 111 18.40 17.57 -1.27
C GLY A 111 17.51 16.78 -2.23
N GLN A 112 17.49 15.46 -2.13
CA GLN A 112 16.57 14.64 -2.92
C GLN A 112 15.14 14.78 -2.42
N LEU A 113 14.19 14.86 -3.36
CA LEU A 113 12.77 14.88 -3.05
C LEU A 113 12.23 13.45 -2.99
N ALA A 114 11.43 13.18 -1.97
CA ALA A 114 10.69 11.94 -1.83
C ALA A 114 9.21 12.23 -1.53
N TYR A 115 8.39 11.25 -1.69
CA TYR A 115 6.94 11.37 -1.53
C TYR A 115 6.45 10.39 -0.47
N THR A 116 5.61 10.87 0.42
CA THR A 116 4.99 10.05 1.47
C THR A 116 3.51 10.35 1.60
N ARG A 117 2.76 9.36 2.05
CA ARG A 117 1.37 9.56 2.44
C ARG A 117 1.18 9.54 3.96
N ALA A 118 2.26 9.30 4.70
CA ALA A 118 2.26 9.37 6.15
C ALA A 118 2.25 10.83 6.59
N GLY A 119 1.19 11.22 7.27
CA GLY A 119 0.96 12.59 7.71
C GLY A 119 1.18 12.81 9.21
N ASN A 120 1.86 11.88 9.89
CA ASN A 120 2.22 12.00 11.30
C ASN A 120 3.48 12.87 11.44
N PHE A 121 3.30 14.17 11.24
CA PHE A 121 4.40 15.13 11.32
C PHE A 121 4.65 15.59 12.75
N THR A 122 5.84 16.12 12.95
CA THR A 122 6.26 16.72 14.23
C THR A 122 6.96 18.04 13.97
N ARG A 123 7.07 18.86 15.01
CA ARG A 123 7.85 20.10 14.96
C ARG A 123 9.30 19.80 15.35
N SER A 124 10.26 20.24 14.54
CA SER A 124 11.69 20.19 14.89
C SER A 124 12.06 21.25 15.95
N SER A 125 13.27 21.15 16.48
CA SER A 125 13.84 22.17 17.37
C SER A 125 13.92 23.56 16.74
N GLU A 126 13.99 23.62 15.41
CA GLU A 126 14.04 24.87 14.62
C GLU A 126 12.65 25.37 14.23
N GLY A 127 11.59 24.70 14.69
CA GLY A 127 10.21 25.05 14.39
C GLY A 127 9.69 24.53 13.05
N GLN A 128 10.48 23.80 12.28
CA GLN A 128 10.07 23.27 10.98
C GLN A 128 9.18 22.05 11.12
N LEU A 129 8.26 21.88 10.17
CA LEU A 129 7.44 20.67 10.07
C LEU A 129 8.27 19.54 9.46
N VAL A 130 8.44 18.45 10.22
CA VAL A 130 9.28 17.31 9.85
C VAL A 130 8.53 16.00 10.06
N THR A 131 8.97 14.96 9.35
CA THR A 131 8.52 13.59 9.61
C THR A 131 9.13 13.08 10.93
N THR A 132 8.64 11.94 11.43
CA THR A 132 9.20 11.27 12.62
C THR A 132 10.67 10.88 12.46
N GLN A 133 11.19 10.82 11.23
CA GLN A 133 12.58 10.56 10.90
C GLN A 133 13.42 11.83 10.76
N GLY A 134 12.82 13.03 10.89
CA GLY A 134 13.49 14.32 10.80
C GLY A 134 13.57 14.89 9.38
N TYR A 135 12.89 14.31 8.38
CA TYR A 135 12.87 14.86 7.03
C TYR A 135 11.91 16.05 6.94
N ILE A 136 12.36 17.13 6.31
CA ILE A 136 11.59 18.38 6.19
C ILE A 136 10.48 18.21 5.14
N VAL A 137 9.27 18.63 5.50
CA VAL A 137 8.13 18.69 4.57
C VAL A 137 8.33 19.83 3.57
N GLN A 138 8.00 19.61 2.33
CA GLN A 138 8.08 20.61 1.27
C GLN A 138 6.68 21.05 0.81
N PRO A 139 6.45 22.35 0.64
CA PRO A 139 7.36 23.47 0.95
C PRO A 139 7.66 23.59 2.46
N PRO A 140 8.83 24.12 2.83
CA PRO A 140 9.21 24.20 4.22
C PRO A 140 8.31 25.16 4.99
N ILE A 141 7.65 24.66 6.02
CA ILE A 141 6.77 25.45 6.87
C ILE A 141 7.44 25.56 8.25
N THR A 142 7.66 26.78 8.68
CA THR A 142 8.24 27.07 9.99
C THR A 142 7.14 27.60 10.92
N VAL A 143 6.89 26.88 12.00
CA VAL A 143 5.96 27.28 13.05
C VAL A 143 6.74 28.13 14.06
N PRO A 144 6.39 29.41 14.26
CA PRO A 144 7.12 30.30 15.15
C PRO A 144 7.02 29.83 16.61
N GLU A 145 8.02 30.20 17.39
CA GLU A 145 7.97 29.98 18.84
C GLU A 145 6.88 30.88 19.44
N GLY A 146 6.06 30.30 20.34
CA GLY A 146 4.92 31.02 20.94
C GLY A 146 3.61 30.86 20.17
N ALA A 147 3.54 30.02 19.13
CA ALA A 147 2.27 29.67 18.53
C ALA A 147 1.39 28.90 19.54
N THR A 148 0.21 29.44 19.81
CA THR A 148 -0.77 28.87 20.75
C THR A 148 -1.56 27.74 20.10
N SER A 149 -1.84 27.86 18.81
CA SER A 149 -2.52 26.81 18.03
C SER A 149 -2.06 26.86 16.57
N VAL A 150 -2.06 25.70 15.94
CA VAL A 150 -1.82 25.53 14.49
C VAL A 150 -3.05 24.88 13.91
N THR A 151 -3.55 25.44 12.82
CA THR A 151 -4.69 24.92 12.07
C THR A 151 -4.32 24.77 10.61
N VAL A 152 -4.77 23.66 10.02
CA VAL A 152 -4.61 23.40 8.59
C VAL A 152 -6.00 23.36 7.95
N SER A 153 -6.21 24.19 6.95
CA SER A 153 -7.45 24.24 6.20
C SER A 153 -7.53 23.11 5.17
N GLN A 154 -8.72 22.88 4.61
CA GLN A 154 -8.92 21.82 3.61
C GLN A 154 -8.16 22.06 2.29
N ASP A 155 -7.79 23.29 2.00
CA ASP A 155 -6.97 23.69 0.87
C ASP A 155 -5.45 23.55 1.12
N GLY A 156 -5.07 22.99 2.25
CA GLY A 156 -3.66 22.81 2.65
C GLY A 156 -3.01 24.07 3.25
N THR A 157 -3.75 25.15 3.45
CA THR A 157 -3.20 26.37 4.07
C THR A 157 -2.95 26.14 5.55
N VAL A 158 -1.71 26.32 5.96
CA VAL A 158 -1.28 26.21 7.36
C VAL A 158 -1.27 27.60 8.00
N SER A 159 -2.00 27.77 9.08
CA SER A 159 -2.10 29.00 9.84
C SER A 159 -1.75 28.75 11.29
N ALA A 160 -1.04 29.70 11.92
CA ALA A 160 -0.73 29.64 13.35
C ALA A 160 -1.27 30.89 14.05
N GLN A 161 -1.80 30.68 15.24
CA GLN A 161 -2.20 31.76 16.13
C GLN A 161 -1.09 32.03 17.14
N LEU A 162 -0.60 33.26 17.14
CA LEU A 162 0.42 33.73 18.08
C LEU A 162 -0.24 34.29 19.32
N ALA A 163 0.42 34.14 20.46
CA ALA A 163 -0.02 34.74 21.72
C ALA A 163 -0.05 36.27 21.58
N GLY A 164 -1.24 36.87 21.81
CA GLY A 164 -1.44 38.31 21.71
C GLY A 164 -1.89 38.84 20.34
N GLN A 165 -2.08 38.01 19.33
CA GLN A 165 -2.66 38.36 18.07
C GLN A 165 -4.07 37.76 17.95
N SER A 166 -5.02 38.56 17.46
CA SER A 166 -6.41 38.11 17.25
C SER A 166 -6.59 37.32 15.95
N ASP A 167 -5.77 37.63 14.95
CA ASP A 167 -5.86 37.01 13.62
C ASP A 167 -4.78 35.92 13.43
N PRO A 168 -5.14 34.76 12.89
CA PRO A 168 -4.19 33.72 12.57
C PRO A 168 -3.24 34.16 11.45
N SER A 169 -1.93 33.97 11.64
CA SER A 169 -0.92 34.24 10.62
C SER A 169 -0.78 33.03 9.70
N GLN A 170 -0.89 33.25 8.40
CA GLN A 170 -0.64 32.20 7.41
C GLN A 170 0.86 31.92 7.32
N LEU A 171 1.26 30.66 7.48
CA LEU A 171 2.65 30.22 7.46
C LEU A 171 3.07 29.67 6.08
N GLY A 172 2.12 29.09 5.36
CA GLY A 172 2.36 28.48 4.05
C GLY A 172 1.23 27.54 3.63
N GLN A 173 1.46 26.78 2.59
CA GLN A 173 0.53 25.80 2.06
C GLN A 173 1.30 24.48 1.79
N ILE A 174 0.69 23.36 2.11
CA ILE A 174 1.23 22.00 1.90
C ILE A 174 0.65 21.39 0.65
#